data_2a63163e0a89f1be1f3470eb804ad820
#
_entry.id   2a63163e0a89f1be1f3470eb804ad820
#
_cell.length_a   1.000
_cell.length_b   1.000
_cell.length_c   1.000
_cell.angle_alpha   90.00
_cell.angle_beta   90.00
_cell.angle_gamma   90.00
#
_symmetry.space_group_name_H-M   'P 1'
#
loop_
_entity.id
_entity.type
_entity.pdbx_description
1 polymer ?
#
loop_
_entity_poly.entity_id
_entity_poly.type
_entity_poly.pdbx_seq_one_letter_code
_entity_poly.pdbx_strand_id
1 'polypeptide(L)'
;MINSSIYSGQVVHKRFKPKIHYFKYNVFSLLIELSELNQLDKKVNLFSYNRFNLVSFYDKDHGDRDGTSLIDWVNKNLKKNKISTENIRIKLLCYPRILGFVFNPLSVFYVYDQSEQLIAILYEVKNTFGEQHTYIFRVEKDNSLIQNSCSKKFHVSPFIEMKCNYFFRILKPGNKISVIIDQYDSEGKILFASQEGVRTDLNSKYLLKSYIKHPIMTFKIILAIHYEAFKLWVKGIKFIKKNIKIKNNITTEN
;
A
#
# COMPACT_ATOMS: atom_id res chain seq x y z
N MET A 1 -4.41 -13.26 -21.42
CA MET A 1 -3.38 -12.24 -21.12
C MET A 1 -3.23 -12.11 -19.63
N ILE A 2 -2.07 -11.64 -19.13
CA ILE A 2 -1.87 -11.32 -17.71
C ILE A 2 -2.24 -9.85 -17.51
N ASN A 3 -3.13 -9.55 -16.55
CA ASN A 3 -3.56 -8.19 -16.20
C ASN A 3 -2.65 -7.56 -15.13
N SER A 4 -1.94 -8.41 -14.39
CA SER A 4 -0.96 -7.99 -13.39
C SER A 4 0.20 -7.23 -14.05
N SER A 5 0.77 -6.25 -13.36
CA SER A 5 1.73 -5.32 -13.95
C SER A 5 2.80 -4.92 -12.94
N ILE A 6 3.93 -4.42 -13.43
CA ILE A 6 4.97 -3.76 -12.66
C ILE A 6 4.81 -2.26 -12.84
N TYR A 7 4.93 -1.50 -11.74
CA TYR A 7 5.00 -0.04 -11.78
C TYR A 7 6.35 0.41 -11.22
N SER A 8 7.15 1.03 -12.08
CA SER A 8 8.44 1.62 -11.69
C SER A 8 8.29 3.13 -11.56
N GLY A 9 8.73 3.69 -10.45
CA GLY A 9 8.54 5.10 -10.17
C GLY A 9 9.20 5.55 -8.89
N GLN A 10 8.55 6.44 -8.17
CA GLN A 10 9.11 7.07 -6.99
C GLN A 10 8.08 7.21 -5.87
N VAL A 11 8.60 7.22 -4.65
CA VAL A 11 7.89 7.64 -3.44
C VAL A 11 8.46 8.97 -2.99
N VAL A 12 7.58 9.90 -2.62
CA VAL A 12 7.92 11.21 -2.09
C VAL A 12 7.25 11.38 -0.74
N HIS A 13 7.98 11.90 0.22
CA HIS A 13 7.44 12.35 1.49
C HIS A 13 7.89 13.78 1.76
N LYS A 14 6.95 14.63 2.14
CA LYS A 14 7.21 16.00 2.56
C LYS A 14 6.43 16.31 3.84
N ARG A 15 7.16 16.50 4.91
CA ARG A 15 6.64 17.02 6.17
C ARG A 15 6.69 18.54 6.14
N PHE A 16 5.63 19.19 6.62
CA PHE A 16 5.54 20.65 6.70
C PHE A 16 5.73 21.16 8.12
N LYS A 17 5.22 20.42 9.13
CA LYS A 17 5.26 20.78 10.54
C LYS A 17 5.79 19.63 11.41
N PRO A 18 6.40 19.92 12.56
CA PRO A 18 6.83 21.24 13.07
C PRO A 18 8.07 21.78 12.34
N LYS A 19 8.79 20.92 11.61
CA LYS A 19 9.96 21.28 10.78
C LYS A 19 9.84 20.65 9.41
N ILE A 20 10.25 21.39 8.37
CA ILE A 20 10.25 20.90 7.00
C ILE A 20 11.25 19.76 6.87
N HIS A 21 10.77 18.65 6.31
CA HIS A 21 11.59 17.49 6.00
C HIS A 21 11.08 16.83 4.72
N TYR A 22 12.00 16.58 3.78
CA TYR A 22 11.70 16.05 2.46
C TYR A 22 12.64 14.91 2.13
N PHE A 23 12.08 13.85 1.56
CA PHE A 23 12.86 12.77 0.96
C PHE A 23 12.11 12.10 -0.18
N LYS A 24 12.83 11.50 -1.09
CA LYS A 24 12.28 10.66 -2.15
C LYS A 24 13.20 9.49 -2.47
N TYR A 25 12.60 8.39 -2.91
CA TYR A 25 13.34 7.24 -3.45
C TYR A 25 12.62 6.59 -4.63
N ASN A 26 13.44 5.95 -5.47
CA ASN A 26 12.93 5.16 -6.56
C ASN A 26 12.54 3.77 -6.05
N VAL A 27 11.39 3.29 -6.51
CA VAL A 27 10.82 2.00 -6.14
C VAL A 27 10.21 1.33 -7.37
N PHE A 28 9.97 0.02 -7.27
CA PHE A 28 8.97 -0.62 -8.10
C PHE A 28 7.94 -1.32 -7.22
N SER A 29 6.70 -1.36 -7.68
CA SER A 29 5.60 -2.08 -7.06
C SER A 29 4.96 -3.01 -8.07
N LEU A 30 4.26 -4.01 -7.57
CA LEU A 30 3.42 -4.89 -8.37
C LEU A 30 1.97 -4.47 -8.19
N LEU A 31 1.23 -4.45 -9.29
CA LEU A 31 -0.22 -4.51 -9.27
C LEU A 31 -0.60 -5.92 -9.66
N ILE A 32 -1.06 -6.69 -8.69
CA ILE A 32 -1.40 -8.10 -8.86
C ILE A 32 -2.92 -8.26 -8.89
N GLU A 33 -3.45 -8.84 -9.95
CA GLU A 33 -4.80 -9.36 -9.93
C GLU A 33 -4.79 -10.69 -9.16
N LEU A 34 -5.48 -10.75 -8.01
CA LEU A 34 -5.35 -11.87 -7.07
C LEU A 34 -5.75 -13.23 -7.68
N SER A 35 -6.68 -13.21 -8.64
CA SER A 35 -7.07 -14.43 -9.38
C SER A 35 -5.98 -14.98 -10.29
N GLU A 36 -4.96 -14.18 -10.64
CA GLU A 36 -3.86 -14.57 -11.52
C GLU A 36 -2.64 -15.15 -10.80
N LEU A 37 -2.60 -15.15 -9.45
CA LEU A 37 -1.44 -15.53 -8.66
C LEU A 37 -0.86 -16.91 -9.05
N ASN A 38 -1.71 -17.93 -9.19
CA ASN A 38 -1.28 -19.27 -9.62
C ASN A 38 -0.75 -19.29 -11.06
N GLN A 39 -1.29 -18.45 -11.94
CA GLN A 39 -0.81 -18.32 -13.32
C GLN A 39 0.53 -17.60 -13.38
N LEU A 40 0.72 -16.56 -12.57
CA LEU A 40 1.98 -15.83 -12.45
C LEU A 40 3.10 -16.74 -11.94
N ASP A 41 2.82 -17.55 -10.91
CA ASP A 41 3.77 -18.51 -10.36
C ASP A 41 4.27 -19.52 -11.41
N LYS A 42 3.41 -19.91 -12.35
CA LYS A 42 3.76 -20.85 -13.44
C LYS A 42 4.47 -20.17 -14.62
N LYS A 43 4.14 -18.92 -14.94
CA LYS A 43 4.59 -18.25 -16.17
C LYS A 43 5.77 -17.31 -15.99
N VAL A 44 6.03 -16.83 -14.77
CA VAL A 44 7.08 -15.83 -14.48
C VAL A 44 8.17 -16.47 -13.63
N ASN A 45 9.23 -16.95 -14.25
CA ASN A 45 10.27 -17.76 -13.62
C ASN A 45 10.92 -17.17 -12.36
N LEU A 46 10.98 -15.84 -12.25
CA LEU A 46 11.60 -15.14 -11.12
C LEU A 46 10.59 -14.74 -10.04
N PHE A 47 9.32 -15.09 -10.25
CA PHE A 47 8.22 -14.84 -9.33
C PHE A 47 7.72 -16.14 -8.72
N SER A 48 7.33 -16.12 -7.45
CA SER A 48 6.64 -17.24 -6.81
C SER A 48 5.52 -16.77 -5.89
N TYR A 49 4.48 -17.60 -5.80
CA TYR A 49 3.36 -17.41 -4.91
C TYR A 49 3.46 -18.35 -3.70
N ASN A 50 3.41 -17.78 -2.48
CA ASN A 50 3.53 -18.49 -1.20
C ASN A 50 4.79 -19.37 -1.05
N ARG A 51 5.83 -19.14 -1.82
CA ARG A 51 7.12 -19.82 -1.71
C ARG A 51 8.27 -18.88 -2.07
N PHE A 52 9.48 -19.22 -1.62
CA PHE A 52 10.68 -18.40 -1.83
C PHE A 52 11.07 -18.33 -3.31
N ASN A 53 11.44 -17.10 -3.75
CA ASN A 53 12.09 -16.84 -5.03
C ASN A 53 12.81 -15.48 -4.95
N LEU A 54 13.44 -15.03 -6.06
CA LEU A 54 14.03 -13.70 -6.19
C LEU A 54 13.00 -12.61 -5.87
N VAL A 55 11.81 -12.74 -6.46
CA VAL A 55 10.62 -11.94 -6.17
C VAL A 55 9.50 -12.89 -5.78
N SER A 56 8.78 -12.61 -4.72
CA SER A 56 7.67 -13.45 -4.30
C SER A 56 6.53 -12.65 -3.67
N PHE A 57 5.36 -13.26 -3.67
CA PHE A 57 4.15 -12.74 -3.03
C PHE A 57 3.62 -13.80 -2.07
N TYR A 58 3.24 -13.39 -0.88
CA TYR A 58 2.68 -14.27 0.14
C TYR A 58 1.38 -13.68 0.68
N ASP A 59 0.33 -14.50 0.81
CA ASP A 59 -0.93 -14.08 1.44
C ASP A 59 -0.73 -13.58 2.87
N LYS A 60 0.15 -14.24 3.64
CA LYS A 60 0.49 -13.85 5.02
C LYS A 60 1.13 -12.47 5.18
N ASP A 61 1.43 -11.78 4.09
CA ASP A 61 1.95 -10.41 4.15
C ASP A 61 0.84 -9.36 4.19
N HIS A 62 -0.41 -9.76 3.98
CA HIS A 62 -1.57 -8.89 3.86
C HIS A 62 -2.76 -9.46 4.64
N GLY A 63 -3.83 -8.67 4.75
CA GLY A 63 -5.07 -9.10 5.37
C GLY A 63 -4.90 -9.46 6.85
N ASP A 64 -5.49 -10.60 7.27
CA ASP A 64 -5.38 -11.09 8.65
C ASP A 64 -3.98 -11.65 8.96
N ARG A 65 -3.11 -11.81 7.95
CA ARG A 65 -1.69 -12.26 8.04
C ARG A 65 -1.52 -13.69 8.56
N ASP A 66 -2.53 -14.48 8.50
CA ASP A 66 -2.57 -15.89 8.91
C ASP A 66 -2.36 -16.87 7.76
N GLY A 67 -2.25 -16.37 6.52
CA GLY A 67 -2.13 -17.16 5.29
C GLY A 67 -3.46 -17.51 4.63
N THR A 68 -4.58 -17.03 5.18
CA THR A 68 -5.90 -17.12 4.53
C THR A 68 -5.86 -16.43 3.17
N SER A 69 -6.60 -16.98 2.20
CA SER A 69 -6.78 -16.38 0.88
C SER A 69 -7.20 -14.91 0.97
N LEU A 70 -6.46 -14.03 0.30
CA LEU A 70 -6.78 -12.61 0.30
C LEU A 70 -8.10 -12.30 -0.40
N ILE A 71 -8.52 -13.12 -1.36
CA ILE A 71 -9.83 -13.01 -1.99
C ILE A 71 -10.92 -13.24 -0.94
N ASP A 72 -10.79 -14.28 -0.12
CA ASP A 72 -11.76 -14.60 0.94
C ASP A 72 -11.76 -13.53 2.04
N TRP A 73 -10.57 -13.04 2.41
CA TRP A 73 -10.44 -11.95 3.38
C TRP A 73 -11.12 -10.66 2.88
N VAL A 74 -10.93 -10.25 1.63
CA VAL A 74 -11.60 -9.09 1.05
C VAL A 74 -13.11 -9.32 1.02
N ASN A 75 -13.58 -10.47 0.51
CA ASN A 75 -15.00 -10.82 0.45
C ASN A 75 -15.67 -10.75 1.83
N LYS A 76 -15.04 -11.33 2.85
CA LYS A 76 -15.53 -11.30 4.24
C LYS A 76 -15.72 -9.87 4.74
N ASN A 77 -14.75 -8.98 4.45
CA ASN A 77 -14.79 -7.60 4.90
C ASN A 77 -15.78 -6.74 4.10
N LEU A 78 -15.92 -6.96 2.81
CA LEU A 78 -16.93 -6.28 1.98
C LEU A 78 -18.36 -6.67 2.40
N LYS A 79 -18.62 -7.96 2.63
CA LYS A 79 -19.92 -8.45 3.14
C LYS A 79 -20.32 -7.80 4.47
N LYS A 80 -19.37 -7.70 5.43
CA LYS A 80 -19.58 -7.00 6.70
C LYS A 80 -20.02 -5.55 6.52
N ASN A 81 -19.58 -4.92 5.43
CA ASN A 81 -19.86 -3.53 5.10
C ASN A 81 -20.98 -3.36 4.06
N LYS A 82 -21.74 -4.42 3.79
CA LYS A 82 -22.89 -4.42 2.86
C LYS A 82 -22.48 -3.97 1.44
N ILE A 83 -21.24 -4.27 1.02
CA ILE A 83 -20.76 -4.06 -0.35
C ILE A 83 -20.90 -5.39 -1.09
N SER A 84 -21.40 -5.35 -2.34
CA SER A 84 -21.57 -6.55 -3.16
C SER A 84 -20.23 -7.30 -3.34
N THR A 85 -20.32 -8.62 -3.31
CA THR A 85 -19.15 -9.51 -3.51
C THR A 85 -19.37 -10.50 -4.65
N GLU A 86 -20.40 -10.28 -5.47
CA GLU A 86 -20.68 -11.15 -6.61
C GLU A 86 -19.70 -10.88 -7.74
N ASN A 87 -18.96 -11.93 -8.14
CA ASN A 87 -18.02 -11.90 -9.26
C ASN A 87 -17.06 -10.70 -9.29
N ILE A 88 -16.55 -10.32 -8.11
CA ILE A 88 -15.61 -9.22 -8.01
C ILE A 88 -14.20 -9.60 -8.51
N ARG A 89 -13.51 -8.59 -9.03
CA ARG A 89 -12.09 -8.65 -9.36
C ARG A 89 -11.29 -7.78 -8.39
N ILE A 90 -10.21 -8.30 -7.87
CA ILE A 90 -9.39 -7.61 -6.86
C ILE A 90 -7.98 -7.44 -7.39
N LYS A 91 -7.54 -6.18 -7.52
CA LYS A 91 -6.16 -5.85 -7.85
C LYS A 91 -5.48 -5.25 -6.62
N LEU A 92 -4.32 -5.79 -6.27
CA LEU A 92 -3.53 -5.35 -5.12
C LEU A 92 -2.25 -4.65 -5.60
N LEU A 93 -2.11 -3.37 -5.26
CA LEU A 93 -0.88 -2.62 -5.42
C LEU A 93 -0.04 -2.78 -4.15
N CYS A 94 1.14 -3.40 -4.26
CA CYS A 94 2.02 -3.65 -3.12
C CYS A 94 3.49 -3.74 -3.54
N TYR A 95 4.39 -3.72 -2.58
CA TYR A 95 5.78 -4.13 -2.80
C TYR A 95 5.90 -5.64 -2.66
N PRO A 96 6.62 -6.31 -3.57
CA PRO A 96 6.87 -7.75 -3.44
C PRO A 96 7.91 -8.06 -2.35
N ARG A 97 7.96 -9.32 -1.94
CA ARG A 97 9.16 -9.83 -1.26
C ARG A 97 10.32 -9.87 -2.26
N ILE A 98 11.48 -9.43 -1.81
CA ILE A 98 12.74 -9.54 -2.54
C ILE A 98 13.67 -10.37 -1.69
N LEU A 99 14.12 -11.53 -2.20
CA LEU A 99 14.95 -12.49 -1.47
C LEU A 99 14.37 -12.83 -0.07
N GLY A 100 13.05 -12.96 0.02
CA GLY A 100 12.33 -13.27 1.26
C GLY A 100 12.01 -12.08 2.17
N PHE A 101 12.54 -10.89 1.91
CA PHE A 101 12.25 -9.68 2.71
C PHE A 101 11.11 -8.87 2.13
N VAL A 102 10.18 -8.44 2.98
CA VAL A 102 9.06 -7.57 2.62
C VAL A 102 8.82 -6.50 3.65
N PHE A 103 8.49 -5.32 3.18
CA PHE A 103 7.87 -4.26 3.97
C PHE A 103 6.96 -3.43 3.06
N ASN A 104 5.68 -3.42 3.40
CA ASN A 104 4.64 -2.67 2.70
C ASN A 104 4.11 -1.56 3.63
N PRO A 105 4.66 -0.33 3.58
CA PRO A 105 4.13 0.78 4.38
C PRO A 105 2.67 1.07 4.03
N LEU A 106 2.32 0.91 2.76
CA LEU A 106 0.98 1.04 2.22
C LEU A 106 0.78 -0.01 1.12
N SER A 107 -0.35 -0.72 1.19
CA SER A 107 -0.88 -1.51 0.10
C SER A 107 -2.29 -1.04 -0.23
N VAL A 108 -2.69 -1.11 -1.49
CA VAL A 108 -4.01 -0.65 -1.94
C VAL A 108 -4.71 -1.76 -2.70
N PHE A 109 -5.86 -2.19 -2.18
CA PHE A 109 -6.75 -3.11 -2.88
C PHE A 109 -7.77 -2.30 -3.66
N TYR A 110 -7.84 -2.54 -4.95
CA TYR A 110 -8.86 -2.02 -5.85
C TYR A 110 -9.85 -3.14 -6.15
N VAL A 111 -11.10 -2.94 -5.79
CA VAL A 111 -12.17 -3.94 -5.96
C VAL A 111 -13.12 -3.49 -7.05
N TYR A 112 -13.22 -4.29 -8.09
CA TYR A 112 -14.07 -4.04 -9.25
C TYR A 112 -15.22 -5.05 -9.28
N ASP A 113 -16.36 -4.64 -9.77
CA ASP A 113 -17.49 -5.51 -10.10
C ASP A 113 -17.33 -6.16 -11.48
N GLN A 114 -18.35 -6.92 -11.92
CA GLN A 114 -18.38 -7.55 -13.24
C GLN A 114 -18.34 -6.56 -14.40
N SER A 115 -18.85 -5.34 -14.20
CA SER A 115 -18.88 -4.27 -15.21
C SER A 115 -17.59 -3.45 -15.23
N GLU A 116 -16.52 -3.93 -14.61
CA GLU A 116 -15.23 -3.21 -14.48
C GLU A 116 -15.37 -1.87 -13.73
N GLN A 117 -16.44 -1.66 -12.96
CA GLN A 117 -16.62 -0.48 -12.14
C GLN A 117 -15.90 -0.67 -10.81
N LEU A 118 -15.14 0.32 -10.38
CA LEU A 118 -14.49 0.30 -9.08
C LEU A 118 -15.54 0.54 -7.97
N ILE A 119 -15.79 -0.45 -7.13
CA ILE A 119 -16.83 -0.43 -6.09
C ILE A 119 -16.30 -0.23 -4.67
N ALA A 120 -15.03 -0.56 -4.43
CA ALA A 120 -14.39 -0.34 -3.14
C ALA A 120 -12.88 -0.18 -3.27
N ILE A 121 -12.30 0.54 -2.31
CA ILE A 121 -10.85 0.64 -2.11
C ILE A 121 -10.53 0.30 -0.66
N LEU A 122 -9.48 -0.53 -0.44
CA LEU A 122 -8.96 -0.82 0.89
C LEU A 122 -7.51 -0.32 0.96
N TYR A 123 -7.24 0.58 1.90
CA TYR A 123 -5.89 1.06 2.20
C TYR A 123 -5.34 0.29 3.40
N GLU A 124 -4.42 -0.61 3.15
CA GLU A 124 -3.72 -1.36 4.19
C GLU A 124 -2.43 -0.64 4.57
N VAL A 125 -2.37 -0.11 5.78
CA VAL A 125 -1.24 0.67 6.29
C VAL A 125 -0.49 -0.13 7.33
N LYS A 126 0.83 -0.18 7.24
CA LYS A 126 1.72 -0.85 8.20
C LYS A 126 2.70 0.12 8.82
N ASN A 127 2.99 -0.09 10.10
CA ASN A 127 4.09 0.58 10.79
C ASN A 127 5.32 -0.33 10.91
N THR A 128 6.44 0.25 11.34
CA THR A 128 7.69 -0.51 11.59
C THR A 128 7.66 -1.32 12.88
N PHE A 129 6.58 -1.24 13.68
CA PHE A 129 6.38 -2.02 14.91
C PHE A 129 5.67 -3.35 14.66
N GLY A 130 5.45 -3.73 13.40
CA GLY A 130 4.79 -4.98 13.01
C GLY A 130 3.27 -4.95 13.07
N GLU A 131 2.66 -3.77 13.22
CA GLU A 131 1.20 -3.62 13.25
C GLU A 131 0.66 -3.15 11.91
N GLN A 132 -0.62 -3.40 11.71
CA GLN A 132 -1.34 -3.11 10.48
C GLN A 132 -2.75 -2.60 10.78
N HIS A 133 -3.26 -1.72 9.91
CA HIS A 133 -4.64 -1.25 9.94
C HIS A 133 -5.15 -1.04 8.51
N THR A 134 -6.39 -1.44 8.26
CA THR A 134 -7.03 -1.32 6.95
C THR A 134 -8.20 -0.36 7.00
N TYR A 135 -8.18 0.66 6.15
CA TYR A 135 -9.31 1.55 5.92
C TYR A 135 -10.06 1.10 4.68
N ILE A 136 -11.37 0.88 4.80
CA ILE A 136 -12.24 0.43 3.71
C ILE A 136 -13.17 1.58 3.32
N PHE A 137 -13.17 1.91 2.02
CA PHE A 137 -14.05 2.92 1.45
C PHE A 137 -14.89 2.30 0.33
N ARG A 138 -16.19 2.59 0.38
CA ARG A 138 -17.07 2.36 -0.77
C ARG A 138 -16.80 3.42 -1.82
N VAL A 139 -16.82 3.06 -3.08
CA VAL A 139 -16.73 3.98 -4.20
C VAL A 139 -18.12 4.15 -4.80
N GLU A 140 -18.71 5.32 -4.63
CA GLU A 140 -20.07 5.62 -5.14
C GLU A 140 -20.04 6.08 -6.60
N LYS A 141 -18.96 6.78 -6.99
CA LYS A 141 -18.79 7.28 -8.36
C LYS A 141 -17.45 6.82 -8.90
N ASP A 142 -17.49 6.03 -9.95
CA ASP A 142 -16.30 5.48 -10.59
C ASP A 142 -15.61 6.51 -11.50
N ASN A 143 -15.03 7.53 -10.88
CA ASN A 143 -14.25 8.56 -11.55
C ASN A 143 -12.80 8.11 -11.79
N SER A 144 -12.09 8.77 -12.70
CA SER A 144 -10.65 8.55 -12.93
C SER A 144 -9.82 8.91 -11.70
N LEU A 145 -10.20 9.95 -10.96
CA LEU A 145 -9.62 10.38 -9.69
C LEU A 145 -10.59 10.06 -8.56
N ILE A 146 -10.17 9.19 -7.66
CA ILE A 146 -10.90 8.81 -6.45
C ILE A 146 -10.37 9.62 -5.27
N GLN A 147 -11.27 10.18 -4.48
CA GLN A 147 -10.95 10.95 -3.28
C GLN A 147 -11.67 10.36 -2.08
N ASN A 148 -10.93 10.08 -1.02
CA ASN A 148 -11.45 9.56 0.24
C ASN A 148 -10.84 10.34 1.40
N SER A 149 -11.56 10.45 2.51
CA SER A 149 -11.02 11.05 3.72
C SER A 149 -11.47 10.29 4.95
N CYS A 150 -10.62 10.23 5.96
CA CYS A 150 -10.94 9.62 7.25
C CYS A 150 -10.12 10.19 8.38
N SER A 151 -10.60 10.02 9.61
CA SER A 151 -9.81 10.28 10.80
C SER A 151 -8.72 9.20 10.96
N LYS A 152 -7.53 9.62 11.36
CA LYS A 152 -6.43 8.70 11.64
C LYS A 152 -6.76 7.81 12.84
N LYS A 153 -6.85 6.50 12.63
CA LYS A 153 -7.10 5.48 13.65
C LYS A 153 -5.86 4.64 14.00
N PHE A 154 -4.77 4.82 13.25
CA PHE A 154 -3.58 4.00 13.34
C PHE A 154 -2.31 4.80 13.58
N HIS A 155 -1.48 4.37 14.55
CA HIS A 155 -0.20 4.99 14.87
C HIS A 155 0.89 4.49 13.90
N VAL A 156 1.15 5.27 12.85
CA VAL A 156 2.14 4.92 11.81
C VAL A 156 3.54 5.39 12.16
N SER A 157 3.66 6.59 12.75
CA SER A 157 4.95 7.23 13.02
C SER A 157 4.98 7.84 14.42
N PRO A 158 6.09 7.68 15.16
CA PRO A 158 6.22 8.27 16.49
C PRO A 158 6.43 9.79 16.48
N PHE A 159 6.38 10.41 15.32
CA PHE A 159 6.55 11.86 15.16
C PHE A 159 5.28 12.58 14.71
N ILE A 160 4.13 11.88 14.65
CA ILE A 160 2.85 12.45 14.22
C ILE A 160 1.75 12.03 15.18
N GLU A 161 1.00 12.99 15.68
CA GLU A 161 -0.11 12.79 16.60
C GLU A 161 -1.26 12.01 15.98
N MET A 162 -2.16 11.49 16.84
CA MET A 162 -3.34 10.75 16.40
C MET A 162 -4.49 11.66 15.95
N LYS A 163 -4.57 12.89 16.48
CA LYS A 163 -5.59 13.88 16.10
C LYS A 163 -5.31 14.47 14.72
N CYS A 164 -5.49 13.66 13.68
CA CYS A 164 -5.23 14.04 12.30
C CYS A 164 -6.25 13.37 11.37
N ASN A 165 -6.44 13.96 10.21
CA ASN A 165 -7.24 13.41 9.13
C ASN A 165 -6.35 13.05 7.94
N TYR A 166 -6.66 11.94 7.29
CA TYR A 166 -6.09 11.54 6.01
C TYR A 166 -7.01 11.97 4.87
N PHE A 167 -6.42 12.45 3.80
CA PHE A 167 -7.06 12.69 2.51
C PHE A 167 -6.32 11.89 1.45
N PHE A 168 -6.97 10.89 0.91
CA PHE A 168 -6.45 10.05 -0.16
C PHE A 168 -6.91 10.58 -1.50
N ARG A 169 -6.00 10.66 -2.45
CA ARG A 169 -6.28 10.97 -3.85
C ARG A 169 -5.58 9.93 -4.71
N ILE A 170 -6.36 9.13 -5.43
CA ILE A 170 -5.84 7.98 -6.17
C ILE A 170 -6.33 8.03 -7.61
N LEU A 171 -5.42 7.80 -8.54
CA LEU A 171 -5.78 7.45 -9.92
C LEU A 171 -6.06 5.94 -10.00
N LYS A 172 -7.10 5.57 -10.74
CA LYS A 172 -7.30 4.16 -11.10
C LYS A 172 -6.05 3.63 -11.84
N PRO A 173 -5.60 2.40 -11.54
CA PRO A 173 -4.45 1.82 -12.20
C PRO A 173 -4.64 1.72 -13.73
N GLY A 174 -3.74 2.32 -14.46
CA GLY A 174 -3.69 2.34 -15.93
C GLY A 174 -2.24 2.35 -16.41
N ASN A 175 -1.89 3.18 -17.39
CA ASN A 175 -0.51 3.37 -17.82
C ASN A 175 0.35 4.02 -16.74
N LYS A 176 -0.28 4.70 -15.79
CA LYS A 176 0.35 5.27 -14.60
C LYS A 176 -0.47 4.92 -13.37
N ILE A 177 0.21 4.85 -12.22
CA ILE A 177 -0.41 4.90 -10.91
C ILE A 177 -0.04 6.21 -10.23
N SER A 178 -0.97 6.72 -9.42
CA SER A 178 -0.72 7.81 -8.49
C SER A 178 -1.55 7.56 -7.23
N VAL A 179 -0.87 7.46 -6.10
CA VAL A 179 -1.46 7.35 -4.77
C VAL A 179 -0.92 8.51 -3.96
N ILE A 180 -1.77 9.44 -3.57
CA ILE A 180 -1.41 10.62 -2.80
C ILE A 180 -2.15 10.57 -1.46
N ILE A 181 -1.42 10.83 -0.38
CA ILE A 181 -1.95 10.94 0.97
C ILE A 181 -1.53 12.28 1.54
N ASP A 182 -2.50 13.13 1.81
CA ASP A 182 -2.32 14.34 2.56
C ASP A 182 -2.79 14.13 4.00
N GLN A 183 -2.03 14.58 4.97
CA GLN A 183 -2.40 14.52 6.38
C GLN A 183 -2.52 15.92 6.97
N TYR A 184 -3.63 16.15 7.66
CA TYR A 184 -3.96 17.46 8.27
C TYR A 184 -4.24 17.29 9.76
N ASP A 185 -3.79 18.25 10.55
CA ASP A 185 -4.24 18.50 11.91
C ASP A 185 -5.19 19.72 11.96
N SER A 186 -5.51 20.22 13.15
CA SER A 186 -6.34 21.41 13.33
C SER A 186 -5.72 22.72 12.80
N GLU A 187 -4.41 22.74 12.60
CA GLU A 187 -3.68 23.92 12.14
C GLU A 187 -3.29 23.86 10.66
N GLY A 188 -3.69 22.80 9.94
CA GLY A 188 -3.48 22.64 8.51
C GLY A 188 -2.65 21.43 8.12
N LYS A 189 -2.03 21.47 6.95
CA LYS A 189 -1.30 20.34 6.37
C LYS A 189 0.01 20.06 7.11
N ILE A 190 0.17 18.82 7.57
CA ILE A 190 1.37 18.37 8.29
C ILE A 190 2.26 17.44 7.45
N LEU A 191 1.66 16.63 6.57
CA LEU A 191 2.40 15.70 5.75
C LEU A 191 1.76 15.58 4.36
N PHE A 192 2.62 15.38 3.37
CA PHE A 192 2.30 14.91 2.04
C PHE A 192 3.11 13.65 1.77
N ALA A 193 2.46 12.60 1.29
CA ALA A 193 3.11 11.41 0.77
C ALA A 193 2.55 11.08 -0.60
N SER A 194 3.39 10.67 -1.55
CA SER A 194 2.93 10.16 -2.83
C SER A 194 3.73 8.96 -3.28
N GLN A 195 3.06 8.07 -4.01
CA GLN A 195 3.66 6.99 -4.77
C GLN A 195 3.17 7.11 -6.21
N GLU A 196 4.08 7.24 -7.14
CA GLU A 196 3.81 7.32 -8.56
C GLU A 196 4.62 6.26 -9.30
N GLY A 197 4.08 5.78 -10.42
CA GLY A 197 4.79 4.79 -11.23
C GLY A 197 4.24 4.68 -12.64
N VAL A 198 5.07 4.20 -13.55
CA VAL A 198 4.74 3.91 -14.95
C VAL A 198 4.69 2.39 -15.13
N ARG A 199 3.65 1.94 -15.82
CA ARG A 199 3.35 0.53 -16.08
C ARG A 199 4.35 -0.11 -17.02
N THR A 200 4.72 -1.34 -16.68
CA THR A 200 5.32 -2.31 -17.60
C THR A 200 4.66 -3.69 -17.35
N ASP A 201 4.73 -4.58 -18.34
CA ASP A 201 4.14 -5.90 -18.19
C ASP A 201 4.87 -6.72 -17.13
N LEU A 202 4.12 -7.54 -16.39
CA LEU A 202 4.70 -8.47 -15.43
C LEU A 202 5.11 -9.76 -16.16
N ASN A 203 6.38 -9.83 -16.54
CA ASN A 203 7.04 -11.00 -17.10
C ASN A 203 8.47 -11.13 -16.57
N SER A 204 9.12 -12.24 -16.80
CA SER A 204 10.46 -12.54 -16.26
C SER A 204 11.50 -11.50 -16.67
N LYS A 205 11.46 -10.98 -17.91
CA LYS A 205 12.41 -9.99 -18.45
C LYS A 205 12.27 -8.65 -17.71
N TYR A 206 11.06 -8.11 -17.63
CA TYR A 206 10.84 -6.81 -16.98
C TYR A 206 10.95 -6.90 -15.46
N LEU A 207 10.61 -8.05 -14.85
CA LEU A 207 10.81 -8.28 -13.43
C LEU A 207 12.30 -8.27 -13.08
N LEU A 208 13.13 -8.99 -13.86
CA LEU A 208 14.59 -8.97 -13.69
C LEU A 208 15.15 -7.55 -13.86
N LYS A 209 14.72 -6.82 -14.89
CA LYS A 209 15.14 -5.44 -15.12
C LYS A 209 14.80 -4.54 -13.93
N SER A 210 13.60 -4.69 -13.36
CA SER A 210 13.16 -3.94 -12.19
C SER A 210 13.98 -4.29 -10.95
N TYR A 211 14.27 -5.58 -10.74
CA TYR A 211 15.13 -6.01 -9.65
C TYR A 211 16.56 -5.45 -9.77
N ILE A 212 17.17 -5.53 -10.96
CA ILE A 212 18.54 -5.00 -11.19
C ILE A 212 18.57 -3.48 -10.96
N LYS A 213 17.53 -2.76 -11.38
CA LYS A 213 17.43 -1.31 -11.17
C LYS A 213 17.24 -0.94 -9.70
N HIS A 214 16.57 -1.82 -8.92
CA HIS A 214 16.24 -1.59 -7.52
C HIS A 214 16.69 -2.76 -6.62
N PRO A 215 17.98 -3.11 -6.62
CA PRO A 215 18.46 -4.25 -5.85
C PRO A 215 18.24 -4.01 -4.35
N ILE A 216 17.81 -5.08 -3.66
CA ILE A 216 17.51 -5.04 -2.21
C ILE A 216 16.60 -3.87 -1.77
N MET A 217 15.64 -3.51 -2.64
CA MET A 217 14.76 -2.35 -2.46
C MET A 217 14.07 -2.35 -1.09
N THR A 218 13.48 -3.47 -0.70
CA THR A 218 12.75 -3.58 0.56
C THR A 218 13.63 -3.30 1.78
N PHE A 219 14.87 -3.80 1.76
CA PHE A 219 15.84 -3.53 2.82
C PHE A 219 16.23 -2.05 2.85
N LYS A 220 16.45 -1.45 1.68
CA LYS A 220 16.72 0.01 1.56
C LYS A 220 15.57 0.85 2.09
N ILE A 221 14.32 0.45 1.85
CA ILE A 221 13.14 1.16 2.37
C ILE A 221 13.14 1.14 3.91
N ILE A 222 13.36 -0.02 4.53
CA ILE A 222 13.41 -0.14 6.00
C ILE A 222 14.54 0.73 6.58
N LEU A 223 15.74 0.63 6.02
CA LEU A 223 16.87 1.45 6.45
C LEU A 223 16.59 2.95 6.27
N ALA A 224 16.00 3.34 5.13
CA ALA A 224 15.65 4.72 4.87
C ALA A 224 14.64 5.25 5.90
N ILE A 225 13.61 4.48 6.25
CA ILE A 225 12.63 4.87 7.27
C ILE A 225 13.32 5.14 8.61
N HIS A 226 14.22 4.27 9.05
CA HIS A 226 14.95 4.47 10.32
C HIS A 226 15.91 5.65 10.24
N TYR A 227 16.61 5.82 9.12
CA TYR A 227 17.51 6.95 8.87
C TYR A 227 16.75 8.28 8.88
N GLU A 228 15.59 8.35 8.20
CA GLU A 228 14.76 9.56 8.21
C GLU A 228 14.16 9.82 9.60
N ALA A 229 13.79 8.78 10.35
CA ALA A 229 13.37 8.87 11.73
C ALA A 229 14.49 9.44 12.63
N PHE A 230 15.72 8.97 12.47
CA PHE A 230 16.90 9.50 13.16
C PHE A 230 17.13 10.99 12.84
N LYS A 231 17.05 11.38 11.56
CA LYS A 231 17.14 12.80 11.18
C LYS A 231 16.07 13.68 11.84
N LEU A 232 14.83 13.18 11.93
CA LEU A 232 13.74 13.90 12.61
C LEU A 232 14.04 14.06 14.11
N TRP A 233 14.57 13.03 14.73
CA TRP A 233 14.99 13.08 16.13
C TRP A 233 16.13 14.09 16.36
N VAL A 234 17.19 14.06 15.54
CA VAL A 234 18.30 15.05 15.59
C VAL A 234 17.79 16.47 15.37
N LYS A 235 16.76 16.66 14.53
CA LYS A 235 16.08 17.97 14.38
C LYS A 235 15.29 18.40 15.62
N GLY A 236 15.25 17.58 16.68
CA GLY A 236 14.53 17.88 17.92
C GLY A 236 13.01 17.75 17.82
N ILE A 237 12.51 16.95 16.86
CA ILE A 237 11.07 16.68 16.78
C ILE A 237 10.71 15.69 17.89
N LYS A 238 9.69 16.06 18.68
CA LYS A 238 9.25 15.31 19.85
C LYS A 238 8.82 13.89 19.48
N PHE A 239 9.33 12.91 20.21
CA PHE A 239 8.90 11.53 20.12
C PHE A 239 7.59 11.33 20.89
N ILE A 240 6.58 10.81 20.21
CA ILE A 240 5.25 10.56 20.77
C ILE A 240 5.15 9.07 21.07
N LYS A 241 5.08 8.74 22.37
CA LYS A 241 4.88 7.35 22.80
C LYS A 241 3.52 6.84 22.34
N LYS A 242 3.49 5.61 21.88
CA LYS A 242 2.26 4.92 21.53
C LYS A 242 1.51 4.54 22.81
N ASN A 243 0.37 5.17 23.08
CA ASN A 243 -0.47 4.91 24.24
C ASN A 243 -1.71 4.06 23.95
N ILE A 244 -1.93 3.65 22.69
CA ILE A 244 -3.18 3.01 22.28
C ILE A 244 -2.88 1.63 21.69
N LYS A 245 -3.42 0.57 22.31
CA LYS A 245 -3.55 -0.74 21.66
C LYS A 245 -4.71 -0.64 20.66
N ILE A 246 -4.47 -1.02 19.42
CA ILE A 246 -5.50 -1.04 18.39
C ILE A 246 -6.45 -2.18 18.72
N LYS A 247 -7.72 -1.85 19.01
CA LYS A 247 -8.77 -2.85 19.28
C LYS A 247 -9.29 -3.50 18.00
N ASN A 248 -9.36 -2.73 16.90
CA ASN A 248 -9.83 -3.20 15.59
C ASN A 248 -8.80 -2.85 14.52
N ASN A 249 -8.40 -3.84 13.74
CA ASN A 249 -7.45 -3.66 12.64
C ASN A 249 -8.12 -3.13 11.35
N ILE A 250 -9.42 -2.89 11.36
CA ILE A 250 -10.20 -2.48 10.19
C ILE A 250 -11.15 -1.34 10.60
N THR A 251 -11.17 -0.29 9.80
CA THR A 251 -12.15 0.80 9.88
C THR A 251 -12.84 0.93 8.53
N THR A 252 -14.16 1.06 8.55
CA THR A 252 -14.94 1.34 7.35
C THR A 252 -15.45 2.77 7.43
N GLU A 253 -15.30 3.46 6.33
CA GLU A 253 -15.73 4.85 6.14
C GLU A 253 -16.74 4.89 4.97
N ASN A 254 -17.82 5.62 5.15
CA ASN A 254 -18.86 5.82 4.14
C ASN A 254 -18.57 7.05 3.31
#